data_52f7ac292026adb616e558148ccedb6c
#
_entry.id   52f7ac292026adb616e558148ccedb6c
#
_cell.length_a   1.000
_cell.length_b   1.000
_cell.length_c   1.000
_cell.angle_alpha   90.00
_cell.angle_beta   90.00
_cell.angle_gamma   90.00
#
_symmetry.space_group_name_H-M   'P 1'
#
loop_
_entity.id
_entity.type
_entity.pdbx_description
1 polymer ?
#
loop_
_entity_poly.entity_id
_entity_poly.type
_entity_poly.pdbx_seq_one_letter_code
_entity_poly.pdbx_strand_id
1 'polypeptide(L)'
;YFGCICQRQAHCYYPPFLWENDRRIYLDNELLPPGTPLDEGADPLDPHSYDKYTQQTYSPDIMYDRVLRFVNENRERPFFLMWTTPIPHSPMQAPDEMVQYYVEKFGDEAPIEGKGYFPSRWPHATYAAMITYFDRQVGGLVAELKRLGIWDDTIIVVTSDNGPASNSCSSTEWFQSAHPFRSGKGWGKSSLREGGIRMPFIVAWGDRIDRPHVNGHVGYFPDVMPTLCDIAGVETPPTDGISLWPTIRGKERRQQEHDYLYWEFPGGKGWVAVRWGDWKGLLRKVKEGNTQLELYDVRHDLLEEHDVAADHPDVVARMWEFIRASHTEPENPLFKMEIPEV
;
A
#
# COMPACT_ATOMS: atom_id res chain seq x y z
N TYR A 1 -3.09 18.03 10.54
CA TYR A 1 -2.07 17.04 10.22
C TYR A 1 -1.30 16.62 11.47
N PHE A 2 -1.02 15.32 11.59
CA PHE A 2 -0.11 14.78 12.61
C PHE A 2 0.70 13.62 12.03
N GLY A 3 2.05 13.64 12.14
CA GLY A 3 2.90 12.58 11.62
C GLY A 3 4.26 13.03 11.10
N CYS A 4 4.81 12.28 10.14
CA CYS A 4 6.08 12.57 9.47
C CYS A 4 5.84 13.33 8.17
N ILE A 5 6.54 14.45 7.93
CA ILE A 5 6.46 15.21 6.66
C ILE A 5 7.61 14.89 5.70
N CYS A 6 8.49 13.99 6.07
CA CYS A 6 9.62 13.57 5.27
C CYS A 6 9.67 12.04 5.21
N GLN A 7 9.72 11.49 3.99
CA GLN A 7 9.81 10.04 3.76
C GLN A 7 10.99 9.42 4.52
N ARG A 8 12.16 10.07 4.54
CA ARG A 8 13.33 9.55 5.25
C ARG A 8 13.12 9.50 6.77
N GLN A 9 12.37 10.45 7.35
CA GLN A 9 12.00 10.42 8.77
C GLN A 9 11.07 9.26 9.07
N ALA A 10 10.14 8.94 8.15
CA ALA A 10 9.23 7.81 8.29
C ALA A 10 9.93 6.43 8.22
N HIS A 11 11.21 6.37 7.81
CA HIS A 11 12.04 5.16 7.87
C HIS A 11 12.69 4.93 9.24
N CYS A 12 12.08 5.46 10.30
CA CYS A 12 12.42 5.18 11.69
C CYS A 12 11.14 5.27 12.53
N TYR A 13 10.77 4.17 13.18
CA TYR A 13 9.57 4.12 14.02
C TYR A 13 9.80 4.71 15.43
N TYR A 14 11.03 5.09 15.76
CA TYR A 14 11.42 5.82 16.97
C TYR A 14 12.07 7.17 16.61
N PRO A 15 11.35 8.06 15.89
CA PRO A 15 11.92 9.36 15.54
C PRO A 15 12.00 10.27 16.76
N PRO A 16 12.92 11.25 16.79
CA PRO A 16 13.05 12.20 17.90
C PRO A 16 11.90 13.20 17.98
N PHE A 17 11.11 13.35 16.92
CA PHE A 17 9.92 14.20 16.88
C PHE A 17 8.95 13.79 15.79
N LEU A 18 7.70 14.19 15.94
CA LEU A 18 6.66 14.21 14.91
C LEU A 18 6.20 15.64 14.65
N TRP A 19 5.41 15.85 13.64
CA TRP A 19 4.82 17.13 13.32
C TRP A 19 3.34 17.16 13.68
N GLU A 20 2.90 18.24 14.32
CA GLU A 20 1.50 18.61 14.48
C GLU A 20 1.30 19.94 13.75
N ASN A 21 0.73 19.85 12.56
CA ASN A 21 0.67 20.97 11.60
C ASN A 21 2.07 21.53 11.30
N ASP A 22 2.39 22.72 11.80
CA ASP A 22 3.65 23.44 11.62
C ASP A 22 4.60 23.35 12.83
N ARG A 23 4.22 22.60 13.88
CA ARG A 23 5.02 22.47 15.12
C ARG A 23 5.62 21.09 15.26
N ARG A 24 6.83 21.03 15.80
CA ARG A 24 7.45 19.76 16.21
C ARG A 24 6.95 19.36 17.59
N ILE A 25 6.55 18.10 17.70
CA ILE A 25 6.24 17.43 18.95
C ILE A 25 7.41 16.48 19.23
N TYR A 26 8.25 16.82 20.20
CA TYR A 26 9.42 16.04 20.55
C TYR A 26 9.01 14.79 21.31
N LEU A 27 9.66 13.68 21.00
CA LEU A 27 9.51 12.37 21.63
C LEU A 27 10.76 12.04 22.42
N ASP A 28 10.63 11.11 23.35
CA ASP A 28 11.75 10.64 24.19
C ASP A 28 12.63 9.63 23.44
N ASN A 29 13.13 10.05 22.27
CA ASN A 29 13.98 9.24 21.42
C ASN A 29 15.20 10.04 20.97
N GLU A 30 16.32 9.35 20.87
CA GLU A 30 17.54 9.91 20.26
C GLU A 30 17.46 9.86 18.74
N LEU A 31 18.20 10.75 18.09
CA LEU A 31 18.30 10.74 16.63
C LEU A 31 19.16 9.56 16.17
N LEU A 32 18.54 8.58 15.55
CA LEU A 32 19.23 7.49 14.87
C LEU A 32 18.96 7.61 13.35
N PRO A 33 19.98 7.94 12.54
CA PRO A 33 19.81 8.08 11.10
C PRO A 33 19.34 6.76 10.46
N PRO A 34 18.33 6.77 9.57
CA PRO A 34 17.92 5.56 8.85
C PRO A 34 19.09 4.92 8.10
N GLY A 35 19.19 3.58 8.19
CA GLY A 35 20.29 2.82 7.61
C GLY A 35 21.55 2.74 8.48
N THR A 36 21.50 3.22 9.73
CA THR A 36 22.60 3.00 10.70
C THR A 36 22.84 1.48 10.86
N PRO A 37 24.06 0.98 10.60
CA PRO A 37 24.39 -0.44 10.72
C PRO A 37 24.53 -0.87 12.19
N LEU A 38 24.73 -2.16 12.43
CA LEU A 38 25.22 -2.67 13.72
C LEU A 38 26.55 -2.01 14.08
N ASP A 39 26.87 -1.98 15.36
CA ASP A 39 28.15 -1.48 15.82
C ASP A 39 29.30 -2.40 15.35
N GLU A 40 30.48 -1.83 15.18
CA GLU A 40 31.65 -2.59 14.74
C GLU A 40 31.97 -3.72 15.76
N GLY A 41 32.07 -4.95 15.26
CA GLY A 41 32.30 -6.13 16.09
C GLY A 41 31.08 -6.70 16.80
N ALA A 42 29.89 -6.11 16.64
CA ALA A 42 28.67 -6.67 17.20
C ALA A 42 28.32 -8.03 16.54
N ASP A 43 27.88 -9.00 17.35
CA ASP A 43 27.42 -10.30 16.86
C ASP A 43 26.01 -10.13 16.26
N PRO A 44 25.80 -10.38 14.96
CA PRO A 44 24.48 -10.28 14.34
C PRO A 44 23.49 -11.35 14.82
N LEU A 45 23.95 -12.39 15.51
CA LEU A 45 23.08 -13.41 16.10
C LEU A 45 22.66 -13.07 17.54
N ASP A 46 23.35 -12.13 18.19
CA ASP A 46 22.95 -11.65 19.52
C ASP A 46 21.82 -10.63 19.40
N PRO A 47 20.64 -10.88 19.98
CA PRO A 47 19.52 -9.91 20.00
C PRO A 47 19.92 -8.56 20.59
N HIS A 48 20.81 -8.52 21.61
CA HIS A 48 21.24 -7.28 22.26
C HIS A 48 22.04 -6.37 21.33
N SER A 49 22.60 -6.88 20.24
CA SER A 49 23.23 -6.06 19.20
C SER A 49 22.24 -5.09 18.53
N TYR A 50 20.94 -5.29 18.70
CA TYR A 50 19.85 -4.52 18.08
C TYR A 50 19.16 -3.56 19.04
N ASP A 51 19.53 -3.54 20.33
CA ASP A 51 18.83 -2.75 21.36
C ASP A 51 18.74 -1.26 21.02
N LYS A 52 19.74 -0.68 20.35
CA LYS A 52 19.75 0.73 19.94
C LYS A 52 18.66 1.12 18.94
N TYR A 53 18.04 0.15 18.25
CA TYR A 53 16.97 0.42 17.27
C TYR A 53 15.59 0.43 17.92
N THR A 54 15.46 -0.02 19.17
CA THR A 54 14.25 0.07 19.98
C THR A 54 14.47 1.13 21.06
N GLN A 55 13.67 2.20 21.04
CA GLN A 55 13.82 3.31 21.96
C GLN A 55 12.54 3.49 22.80
N GLN A 56 12.36 4.64 23.46
CA GLN A 56 11.30 4.84 24.46
C GLN A 56 9.91 4.99 23.85
N THR A 57 9.81 5.77 22.77
CA THR A 57 8.50 6.17 22.22
C THR A 57 8.33 5.64 20.80
N TYR A 58 7.50 4.60 20.65
CA TYR A 58 7.13 4.05 19.35
C TYR A 58 6.10 4.97 18.67
N SER A 59 6.50 5.62 17.58
CA SER A 59 5.69 6.65 16.93
C SER A 59 4.31 6.18 16.41
N PRO A 60 4.13 4.91 15.99
CA PRO A 60 2.80 4.42 15.63
C PRO A 60 1.79 4.43 16.79
N ASP A 61 2.23 4.26 18.05
CA ASP A 61 1.35 4.40 19.22
C ASP A 61 0.83 5.82 19.32
N ILE A 62 1.73 6.81 19.22
CA ILE A 62 1.38 8.22 19.30
C ILE A 62 0.47 8.65 18.15
N MET A 63 0.72 8.13 16.94
CA MET A 63 -0.15 8.38 15.78
C MET A 63 -1.54 7.77 16.00
N TYR A 64 -1.62 6.56 16.54
CA TYR A 64 -2.87 5.90 16.83
C TYR A 64 -3.67 6.60 17.93
N ASP A 65 -3.01 7.06 18.99
CA ASP A 65 -3.66 7.88 20.02
C ASP A 65 -4.29 9.15 19.43
N ARG A 66 -3.64 9.76 18.44
CA ARG A 66 -4.18 10.92 17.72
C ARG A 66 -5.38 10.55 16.85
N VAL A 67 -5.41 9.36 16.25
CA VAL A 67 -6.59 8.83 15.52
C VAL A 67 -7.77 8.71 16.47
N LEU A 68 -7.60 8.04 17.61
CA LEU A 68 -8.66 7.86 18.60
C LEU A 68 -9.14 9.19 19.17
N ARG A 69 -8.21 10.08 19.51
CA ARG A 69 -8.52 11.42 19.99
C ARG A 69 -9.32 12.21 18.96
N PHE A 70 -8.91 12.23 17.69
CA PHE A 70 -9.62 12.92 16.62
C PHE A 70 -11.07 12.43 16.48
N VAL A 71 -11.29 11.12 16.51
CA VAL A 71 -12.63 10.52 16.44
C VAL A 71 -13.48 10.95 17.63
N ASN A 72 -12.94 10.93 18.85
CA ASN A 72 -13.65 11.36 20.06
C ASN A 72 -14.03 12.84 20.03
N GLU A 73 -13.12 13.72 19.59
CA GLU A 73 -13.35 15.17 19.50
C GLU A 73 -14.36 15.56 18.41
N ASN A 74 -14.53 14.71 17.39
CA ASN A 74 -15.39 15.01 16.24
C ASN A 74 -16.68 14.15 16.19
N ARG A 75 -16.96 13.30 17.18
CA ARG A 75 -18.09 12.36 17.18
C ARG A 75 -19.47 12.99 16.97
N GLU A 76 -19.65 14.25 17.31
CA GLU A 76 -20.92 14.99 17.22
C GLU A 76 -21.12 15.68 15.85
N ARG A 77 -20.19 15.54 14.92
CA ARG A 77 -20.22 16.20 13.60
C ARG A 77 -19.64 15.32 12.51
N PRO A 78 -20.01 15.51 11.25
CA PRO A 78 -19.36 14.82 10.14
C PRO A 78 -17.86 15.08 10.12
N PHE A 79 -17.06 14.05 9.87
CA PHE A 79 -15.61 14.16 9.75
C PHE A 79 -15.08 13.30 8.62
N PHE A 80 -13.90 13.65 8.13
CA PHE A 80 -13.06 12.83 7.26
C PHE A 80 -11.72 12.62 7.94
N LEU A 81 -11.34 11.37 8.13
CA LEU A 81 -10.04 10.97 8.71
C LEU A 81 -9.28 10.15 7.69
N MET A 82 -8.12 10.64 7.28
CA MET A 82 -7.16 9.88 6.47
C MET A 82 -5.98 9.47 7.34
N TRP A 83 -5.91 8.18 7.66
CA TRP A 83 -4.86 7.63 8.50
C TRP A 83 -3.86 6.85 7.64
N THR A 84 -2.78 7.52 7.24
CA THR A 84 -1.70 6.97 6.44
C THR A 84 -0.60 6.44 7.35
N THR A 85 -0.83 5.28 7.98
CA THR A 85 0.20 4.63 8.80
C THR A 85 1.37 4.16 7.94
N PRO A 86 2.63 4.31 8.40
CA PRO A 86 3.78 3.75 7.69
C PRO A 86 3.89 2.21 7.83
N ILE A 87 3.13 1.57 8.72
CA ILE A 87 3.17 0.12 8.92
C ILE A 87 2.48 -0.60 7.74
N PRO A 88 3.09 -1.66 7.18
CA PRO A 88 4.29 -2.40 7.61
C PRO A 88 5.55 -2.07 6.78
N HIS A 89 5.75 -0.84 6.37
CA HIS A 89 6.94 -0.44 5.61
C HIS A 89 8.23 -0.69 6.41
N SER A 90 9.35 -0.95 5.73
CA SER A 90 10.67 -1.02 6.37
C SER A 90 11.05 0.32 7.04
N PRO A 91 11.83 0.31 8.14
CA PRO A 91 12.55 -0.83 8.73
C PRO A 91 11.64 -1.79 9.50
N MET A 92 12.17 -2.99 9.79
CA MET A 92 11.47 -3.98 10.62
C MET A 92 11.57 -3.57 12.08
N GLN A 93 10.54 -2.93 12.61
CA GLN A 93 10.44 -2.47 14.00
C GLN A 93 9.00 -2.66 14.49
N ALA A 94 8.82 -3.39 15.57
CA ALA A 94 7.54 -3.64 16.24
C ALA A 94 7.79 -3.80 17.74
N PRO A 95 6.77 -3.72 18.60
CA PRO A 95 6.90 -4.01 20.02
C PRO A 95 7.46 -5.43 20.26
N ASP A 96 8.45 -5.54 21.15
CA ASP A 96 9.21 -6.76 21.37
C ASP A 96 8.34 -7.97 21.74
N GLU A 97 7.32 -7.79 22.56
CA GLU A 97 6.41 -8.89 22.95
C GLU A 97 5.72 -9.54 21.75
N MET A 98 5.41 -8.73 20.74
CA MET A 98 4.77 -9.22 19.51
C MET A 98 5.78 -9.91 18.60
N VAL A 99 7.01 -9.42 18.58
CA VAL A 99 8.11 -10.06 17.84
C VAL A 99 8.40 -11.42 18.44
N GLN A 100 8.55 -11.52 19.76
CA GLN A 100 8.82 -12.77 20.46
C GLN A 100 7.73 -13.84 20.22
N TYR A 101 6.45 -13.43 20.20
CA TYR A 101 5.37 -14.35 19.85
C TYR A 101 5.60 -15.01 18.47
N TYR A 102 6.09 -14.26 17.48
CA TYR A 102 6.34 -14.80 16.16
C TYR A 102 7.69 -15.53 16.06
N VAL A 103 8.68 -15.17 16.85
CA VAL A 103 9.92 -15.94 16.98
C VAL A 103 9.63 -17.37 17.52
N GLU A 104 8.79 -17.47 18.55
CA GLU A 104 8.33 -18.77 19.07
C GLU A 104 7.56 -19.58 18.02
N LYS A 105 6.80 -18.92 17.16
CA LYS A 105 5.95 -19.55 16.15
C LYS A 105 6.72 -19.96 14.90
N PHE A 106 7.69 -19.18 14.45
CA PHE A 106 8.43 -19.42 13.20
C PHE A 106 9.76 -20.12 13.43
N GLY A 107 10.28 -20.10 14.66
CA GLY A 107 11.64 -20.51 14.99
C GLY A 107 12.66 -19.42 14.74
N ASP A 108 13.93 -19.73 14.99
CA ASP A 108 15.04 -18.83 14.72
C ASP A 108 15.29 -18.67 13.22
N GLU A 109 15.70 -17.48 12.81
CA GLU A 109 15.95 -17.12 11.43
C GLU A 109 17.23 -16.30 11.26
N ALA A 110 17.76 -16.25 10.04
CA ALA A 110 18.92 -15.44 9.72
C ALA A 110 18.62 -13.94 9.83
N PRO A 111 19.51 -13.17 10.47
CA PRO A 111 19.39 -11.72 10.53
C PRO A 111 19.59 -11.09 9.15
N ILE A 112 19.13 -9.83 9.00
CA ILE A 112 19.35 -9.04 7.78
C ILE A 112 20.11 -7.75 8.10
N GLU A 113 20.89 -7.28 7.13
CA GLU A 113 21.67 -6.04 7.22
C GLU A 113 20.84 -4.77 7.00
N GLY A 114 19.64 -4.87 6.44
CA GLY A 114 18.74 -3.75 6.19
C GLY A 114 19.00 -2.95 4.90
N LYS A 115 20.24 -2.81 4.43
CA LYS A 115 20.65 -2.11 3.17
C LYS A 115 19.92 -0.79 2.92
N GLY A 116 20.17 0.22 3.78
CA GLY A 116 19.51 1.52 3.74
C GLY A 116 18.37 1.69 4.74
N TYR A 117 17.96 0.61 5.39
CA TYR A 117 17.12 0.56 6.58
C TYR A 117 17.93 0.04 7.77
N PHE A 118 17.33 -0.04 8.93
CA PHE A 118 17.98 -0.70 10.07
C PHE A 118 18.08 -2.20 9.85
N PRO A 119 19.14 -2.85 10.34
CA PRO A 119 19.22 -4.31 10.39
C PRO A 119 18.13 -4.88 11.30
N SER A 120 17.79 -6.15 11.12
CA SER A 120 16.82 -6.84 11.97
C SER A 120 17.33 -8.24 12.32
N ARG A 121 17.20 -8.63 13.60
CA ARG A 121 17.56 -9.97 14.07
C ARG A 121 16.59 -11.03 13.56
N TRP A 122 15.28 -10.71 13.57
CA TRP A 122 14.21 -11.61 13.16
C TRP A 122 13.28 -10.92 12.16
N PRO A 123 13.68 -10.80 10.89
CA PRO A 123 12.94 -10.00 9.90
C PRO A 123 11.53 -10.52 9.62
N HIS A 124 11.33 -11.85 9.48
CA HIS A 124 9.99 -12.40 9.23
C HIS A 124 9.09 -12.26 10.46
N ALA A 125 9.61 -12.61 11.65
CA ALA A 125 8.85 -12.48 12.89
C ALA A 125 8.45 -11.01 13.13
N THR A 126 9.37 -10.06 12.90
CA THR A 126 9.09 -8.63 13.06
C THR A 126 8.06 -8.14 12.03
N TYR A 127 8.15 -8.56 10.77
CA TYR A 127 7.15 -8.19 9.77
C TYR A 127 5.75 -8.70 10.12
N ALA A 128 5.64 -9.96 10.56
CA ALA A 128 4.37 -10.52 11.01
C ALA A 128 3.82 -9.78 12.25
N ALA A 129 4.70 -9.38 13.17
CA ALA A 129 4.35 -8.57 14.33
C ALA A 129 3.80 -7.19 13.92
N MET A 130 4.42 -6.54 12.93
CA MET A 130 3.96 -5.26 12.39
C MET A 130 2.54 -5.37 11.78
N ILE A 131 2.27 -6.42 11.00
CA ILE A 131 0.93 -6.64 10.44
C ILE A 131 -0.10 -6.87 11.56
N THR A 132 0.21 -7.70 12.55
CA THR A 132 -0.67 -7.93 13.68
C THR A 132 -0.90 -6.67 14.52
N TYR A 133 0.13 -5.85 14.67
CA TYR A 133 0.03 -4.57 15.36
C TYR A 133 -0.96 -3.62 14.64
N PHE A 134 -0.86 -3.51 13.32
CA PHE A 134 -1.80 -2.73 12.52
C PHE A 134 -3.24 -3.27 12.63
N ASP A 135 -3.42 -4.58 12.54
CA ASP A 135 -4.73 -5.22 12.69
C ASP A 135 -5.37 -4.91 14.06
N ARG A 136 -4.57 -4.96 15.16
CA ARG A 136 -5.02 -4.56 16.49
C ARG A 136 -5.45 -3.09 16.55
N GLN A 137 -4.72 -2.19 15.89
CA GLN A 137 -5.08 -0.78 15.84
C GLN A 137 -6.40 -0.55 15.09
N VAL A 138 -6.61 -1.21 13.95
CA VAL A 138 -7.88 -1.15 13.21
C VAL A 138 -9.01 -1.72 14.06
N GLY A 139 -8.80 -2.86 14.71
CA GLY A 139 -9.77 -3.46 15.63
C GLY A 139 -10.13 -2.54 16.80
N GLY A 140 -9.13 -1.86 17.37
CA GLY A 140 -9.33 -0.87 18.44
C GLY A 140 -10.13 0.36 17.98
N LEU A 141 -9.85 0.86 16.76
CA LEU A 141 -10.65 1.94 16.17
C LEU A 141 -12.11 1.52 15.98
N VAL A 142 -12.38 0.32 15.46
CA VAL A 142 -13.74 -0.23 15.32
C VAL A 142 -14.43 -0.33 16.68
N ALA A 143 -13.73 -0.82 17.72
CA ALA A 143 -14.26 -0.89 19.07
C ALA A 143 -14.60 0.50 19.62
N GLU A 144 -13.77 1.50 19.38
CA GLU A 144 -14.00 2.88 19.82
C GLU A 144 -15.21 3.51 19.11
N LEU A 145 -15.36 3.33 17.80
CA LEU A 145 -16.54 3.79 17.05
C LEU A 145 -17.84 3.17 17.59
N LYS A 146 -17.82 1.89 17.94
CA LYS A 146 -18.94 1.19 18.59
C LYS A 146 -19.23 1.76 19.98
N ARG A 147 -18.19 1.98 20.79
CA ARG A 147 -18.31 2.57 22.13
C ARG A 147 -18.93 3.97 22.11
N LEU A 148 -18.60 4.75 21.08
CA LEU A 148 -19.13 6.11 20.86
C LEU A 148 -20.54 6.12 20.24
N GLY A 149 -21.05 4.97 19.77
CA GLY A 149 -22.35 4.87 19.13
C GLY A 149 -22.42 5.46 17.72
N ILE A 150 -21.28 5.61 17.05
CA ILE A 150 -21.19 6.20 15.70
C ILE A 150 -20.73 5.17 14.63
N TRP A 151 -20.67 3.89 15.00
CA TRP A 151 -20.26 2.81 14.10
C TRP A 151 -21.13 2.73 12.84
N ASP A 152 -22.46 2.85 12.99
CA ASP A 152 -23.41 2.73 11.86
C ASP A 152 -23.43 3.98 10.96
N ASP A 153 -22.81 5.06 11.41
CA ASP A 153 -22.68 6.31 10.65
C ASP A 153 -21.25 6.56 10.16
N THR A 154 -20.36 5.58 10.35
CA THR A 154 -18.95 5.70 9.92
C THR A 154 -18.59 4.64 8.88
N ILE A 155 -18.04 5.08 7.76
CA ILE A 155 -17.45 4.20 6.76
C ILE A 155 -15.96 4.08 7.04
N ILE A 156 -15.47 2.85 7.07
CA ILE A 156 -14.04 2.54 7.13
C ILE A 156 -13.61 1.94 5.79
N VAL A 157 -12.55 2.48 5.23
CA VAL A 157 -11.84 1.91 4.08
C VAL A 157 -10.43 1.54 4.51
N VAL A 158 -10.06 0.28 4.36
CA VAL A 158 -8.70 -0.22 4.61
C VAL A 158 -8.09 -0.64 3.30
N THR A 159 -6.95 -0.04 2.97
CA THR A 159 -6.22 -0.32 1.73
C THR A 159 -4.73 -0.05 1.90
N SER A 160 -3.94 -0.23 0.84
CA SER A 160 -2.51 0.10 0.80
C SER A 160 -2.20 0.95 -0.42
N ASP A 161 -1.11 1.69 -0.39
CA ASP A 161 -0.64 2.55 -1.50
C ASP A 161 -0.07 1.75 -2.68
N ASN A 162 0.49 0.57 -2.42
CA ASN A 162 1.06 -0.34 -3.41
C ASN A 162 1.11 -1.78 -2.90
N GLY A 163 1.38 -2.70 -3.81
CA GLY A 163 1.64 -4.09 -3.46
C GLY A 163 2.91 -4.28 -2.61
N PRO A 164 3.14 -5.49 -2.09
CA PRO A 164 4.23 -5.76 -1.15
C PRO A 164 5.61 -5.52 -1.78
N ALA A 165 6.54 -5.03 -0.95
CA ALA A 165 7.90 -4.77 -1.37
C ALA A 165 8.79 -6.01 -1.16
N SER A 166 9.46 -6.47 -2.21
CA SER A 166 10.58 -7.42 -2.10
C SER A 166 11.87 -6.62 -1.98
N ASN A 167 12.30 -6.38 -0.76
CA ASN A 167 13.51 -5.62 -0.45
C ASN A 167 14.42 -6.40 0.51
N SER A 168 15.47 -5.75 1.01
CA SER A 168 16.40 -6.36 1.96
C SER A 168 15.84 -6.58 3.38
N CYS A 169 14.58 -6.20 3.63
CA CYS A 169 14.00 -6.25 4.98
C CYS A 169 12.86 -7.26 5.12
N SER A 170 12.18 -7.62 4.01
CA SER A 170 11.09 -8.59 4.05
C SER A 170 11.15 -9.52 2.84
N SER A 171 10.77 -10.76 3.02
CA SER A 171 10.66 -11.75 1.94
C SER A 171 9.19 -11.91 1.53
N THR A 172 8.85 -11.32 0.39
CA THR A 172 7.50 -11.48 -0.18
C THR A 172 7.25 -12.89 -0.70
N GLU A 173 8.30 -13.60 -1.09
CA GLU A 173 8.25 -15.00 -1.49
C GLU A 173 7.92 -15.90 -0.30
N TRP A 174 8.59 -15.70 0.84
CA TRP A 174 8.37 -16.49 2.06
C TRP A 174 6.93 -16.35 2.57
N PHE A 175 6.40 -15.12 2.58
CA PHE A 175 5.04 -14.82 3.01
C PHE A 175 3.99 -15.05 1.93
N GLN A 176 4.39 -15.20 0.66
CA GLN A 176 3.49 -15.13 -0.49
C GLN A 176 2.59 -13.89 -0.42
N SER A 177 3.19 -12.75 -0.11
CA SER A 177 2.50 -11.52 0.31
C SER A 177 1.55 -10.96 -0.74
N ALA A 178 1.73 -11.29 -2.01
CA ALA A 178 0.85 -10.86 -3.10
C ALA A 178 -0.19 -11.93 -3.49
N HIS A 179 -0.27 -13.06 -2.76
CA HIS A 179 -1.21 -14.14 -3.13
C HIS A 179 -2.66 -13.60 -3.34
N PRO A 180 -3.39 -14.01 -4.40
CA PRO A 180 -3.11 -15.08 -5.37
C PRO A 180 -2.18 -14.68 -6.54
N PHE A 181 -1.64 -13.45 -6.54
CA PHE A 181 -0.70 -12.98 -7.55
C PHE A 181 0.72 -13.44 -7.22
N ARG A 182 1.60 -13.37 -8.20
CA ARG A 182 3.00 -13.73 -8.02
C ARG A 182 3.71 -12.76 -7.06
N SER A 183 4.42 -13.32 -6.10
CA SER A 183 5.28 -12.60 -5.16
C SER A 183 6.73 -12.60 -5.63
N GLY A 184 7.53 -11.69 -5.10
CA GLY A 184 8.96 -11.66 -5.33
C GLY A 184 9.48 -10.39 -5.99
N LYS A 185 10.80 -10.38 -6.20
CA LYS A 185 11.47 -9.24 -6.81
C LYS A 185 10.96 -8.97 -8.23
N GLY A 186 10.48 -7.74 -8.47
CA GLY A 186 9.92 -7.32 -9.75
C GLY A 186 8.43 -7.69 -9.96
N TRP A 187 7.78 -8.27 -8.95
CA TRP A 187 6.37 -8.69 -9.00
C TRP A 187 5.46 -7.94 -8.02
N GLY A 188 6.02 -7.19 -7.09
CA GLY A 188 5.32 -6.36 -6.14
C GLY A 188 5.56 -4.86 -6.37
N LYS A 189 5.80 -4.12 -5.28
CA LYS A 189 6.10 -2.68 -5.31
C LYS A 189 7.10 -2.32 -6.40
N SER A 190 6.87 -1.18 -7.05
CA SER A 190 7.65 -0.67 -8.18
C SER A 190 7.51 -1.48 -9.48
N SER A 191 6.46 -2.30 -9.60
CA SER A 191 6.06 -2.92 -10.87
C SER A 191 4.58 -2.64 -11.15
N LEU A 192 4.19 -2.70 -12.43
CA LEU A 192 2.79 -2.64 -12.83
C LEU A 192 2.17 -4.02 -13.06
N ARG A 193 2.81 -5.07 -12.55
CA ARG A 193 2.23 -6.42 -12.50
C ARG A 193 1.14 -6.49 -11.45
N GLU A 194 0.25 -7.49 -11.55
CA GLU A 194 -0.90 -7.63 -10.63
C GLU A 194 -0.47 -7.57 -9.16
N GLY A 195 0.60 -8.25 -8.76
CA GLY A 195 1.12 -8.20 -7.39
C GLY A 195 1.63 -6.83 -6.93
N GLY A 196 1.90 -5.92 -7.86
CA GLY A 196 2.36 -4.55 -7.55
C GLY A 196 1.25 -3.51 -7.46
N ILE A 197 0.13 -3.74 -8.16
CA ILE A 197 -0.97 -2.76 -8.28
C ILE A 197 -2.30 -3.24 -7.73
N ARG A 198 -2.45 -4.51 -7.32
CA ARG A 198 -3.67 -5.01 -6.68
C ARG A 198 -3.47 -5.14 -5.17
N MET A 199 -3.97 -4.14 -4.47
CA MET A 199 -3.94 -4.07 -3.02
C MET A 199 -5.26 -4.57 -2.43
N PRO A 200 -5.27 -4.99 -1.15
CA PRO A 200 -6.51 -5.15 -0.42
C PRO A 200 -7.34 -3.86 -0.47
N PHE A 201 -8.63 -3.97 -0.69
CA PHE A 201 -9.58 -2.87 -0.60
C PHE A 201 -10.81 -3.36 0.15
N ILE A 202 -10.88 -3.00 1.44
CA ILE A 202 -11.89 -3.48 2.38
C ILE A 202 -12.75 -2.30 2.79
N VAL A 203 -14.06 -2.43 2.66
CA VAL A 203 -15.02 -1.41 3.09
C VAL A 203 -15.93 -1.99 4.17
N ALA A 204 -16.07 -1.27 5.28
CA ALA A 204 -17.00 -1.57 6.35
C ALA A 204 -17.86 -0.35 6.67
N TRP A 205 -19.15 -0.56 6.95
CA TRP A 205 -20.07 0.49 7.32
C TRP A 205 -21.15 -0.04 8.27
N GLY A 206 -20.79 -0.21 9.54
CA GLY A 206 -21.70 -0.67 10.55
C GLY A 206 -22.61 -1.81 10.07
N ASP A 207 -23.87 -1.73 10.44
CA ASP A 207 -24.90 -2.67 10.00
C ASP A 207 -25.48 -2.36 8.60
N ARG A 208 -25.02 -1.29 7.94
CA ARG A 208 -25.45 -0.94 6.57
C ARG A 208 -24.84 -1.86 5.50
N ILE A 209 -23.72 -2.49 5.82
CA ILE A 209 -23.12 -3.62 5.09
C ILE A 209 -23.16 -4.81 6.04
N ASP A 210 -24.33 -5.47 6.11
CA ASP A 210 -24.64 -6.51 7.09
C ASP A 210 -24.00 -7.88 6.76
N ARG A 211 -23.58 -8.08 5.52
CA ARG A 211 -23.02 -9.35 5.03
C ARG A 211 -21.67 -9.19 4.39
N PRO A 212 -20.63 -9.82 4.96
CA PRO A 212 -19.33 -9.88 4.30
C PRO A 212 -19.48 -10.56 2.93
N HIS A 213 -18.98 -9.91 1.89
CA HIS A 213 -18.93 -10.47 0.55
C HIS A 213 -17.67 -10.01 -0.17
N VAL A 214 -17.21 -10.82 -1.12
CA VAL A 214 -16.12 -10.44 -2.03
C VAL A 214 -16.75 -10.09 -3.35
N ASN A 215 -16.43 -8.91 -3.87
CA ASN A 215 -16.91 -8.44 -5.17
C ASN A 215 -15.78 -8.44 -6.18
N GLY A 216 -16.05 -8.85 -7.41
CA GLY A 216 -15.09 -8.94 -8.51
C GLY A 216 -15.01 -7.68 -9.39
N HIS A 217 -15.68 -6.59 -9.01
CA HIS A 217 -15.62 -5.34 -9.79
C HIS A 217 -14.19 -4.82 -9.88
N VAL A 218 -13.77 -4.40 -11.06
CA VAL A 218 -12.45 -3.86 -11.33
C VAL A 218 -12.48 -2.34 -11.14
N GLY A 219 -11.80 -1.86 -10.11
CA GLY A 219 -11.67 -0.45 -9.82
C GLY A 219 -10.22 -0.07 -9.51
N TYR A 220 -9.96 1.21 -9.31
CA TYR A 220 -8.64 1.72 -8.97
C TYR A 220 -8.73 2.98 -8.09
N PHE A 221 -7.59 3.53 -7.62
CA PHE A 221 -7.61 4.64 -6.66
C PHE A 221 -8.37 5.90 -7.08
N PRO A 222 -8.38 6.34 -8.34
CA PRO A 222 -9.22 7.46 -8.76
C PRO A 222 -10.72 7.30 -8.44
N ASP A 223 -11.20 6.07 -8.26
CA ASP A 223 -12.61 5.78 -7.94
C ASP A 223 -12.99 6.15 -6.49
N VAL A 224 -12.00 6.31 -5.60
CA VAL A 224 -12.25 6.60 -4.18
C VAL A 224 -12.91 7.97 -4.01
N MET A 225 -12.42 9.01 -4.69
CA MET A 225 -12.96 10.36 -4.56
C MET A 225 -14.43 10.45 -5.00
N PRO A 226 -14.82 10.02 -6.22
CA PRO A 226 -16.23 10.05 -6.63
C PRO A 226 -17.11 9.16 -5.75
N THR A 227 -16.57 8.07 -5.21
CA THR A 227 -17.31 7.22 -4.25
C THR A 227 -17.62 7.97 -2.97
N LEU A 228 -16.65 8.68 -2.40
CA LEU A 228 -16.86 9.47 -1.18
C LEU A 228 -17.80 10.67 -1.42
N CYS A 229 -17.70 11.33 -2.57
CA CYS A 229 -18.62 12.40 -2.96
C CYS A 229 -20.07 11.90 -3.09
N ASP A 230 -20.25 10.75 -3.76
CA ASP A 230 -21.57 10.12 -3.93
C ASP A 230 -22.19 9.72 -2.58
N ILE A 231 -21.40 9.16 -1.68
CA ILE A 231 -21.82 8.83 -0.32
C ILE A 231 -22.20 10.08 0.49
N ALA A 232 -21.41 11.15 0.36
CA ALA A 232 -21.66 12.42 1.06
C ALA A 232 -22.78 13.25 0.43
N GLY A 233 -23.26 12.88 -0.77
CA GLY A 233 -24.28 13.63 -1.50
C GLY A 233 -23.78 14.97 -2.02
N VAL A 234 -22.49 15.08 -2.35
CA VAL A 234 -21.87 16.30 -2.91
C VAL A 234 -21.46 16.05 -4.36
N GLU A 235 -21.36 17.14 -5.13
CA GLU A 235 -20.91 17.08 -6.52
C GLU A 235 -19.46 16.60 -6.60
N THR A 236 -19.20 15.65 -7.50
CA THR A 236 -17.87 15.16 -7.78
C THR A 236 -17.13 16.11 -8.70
N PRO A 237 -15.94 16.62 -8.33
CA PRO A 237 -15.13 17.40 -9.25
C PRO A 237 -14.64 16.51 -10.42
N PRO A 238 -14.19 17.12 -11.55
CA PRO A 238 -13.66 16.35 -12.68
C PRO A 238 -12.58 15.35 -12.24
N THR A 239 -12.73 14.08 -12.62
CA THR A 239 -11.86 12.97 -12.25
C THR A 239 -11.97 11.86 -13.27
N ASP A 240 -10.94 11.01 -13.37
CA ASP A 240 -10.95 9.78 -14.16
C ASP A 240 -11.67 8.62 -13.46
N GLY A 241 -12.05 8.81 -12.19
CA GLY A 241 -12.68 7.78 -11.37
C GLY A 241 -14.19 7.65 -11.60
N ILE A 242 -14.71 6.45 -11.29
CA ILE A 242 -16.12 6.11 -11.27
C ILE A 242 -16.52 5.68 -9.86
N SER A 243 -17.65 6.18 -9.34
CA SER A 243 -18.10 5.81 -8.00
C SER A 243 -18.33 4.30 -7.85
N LEU A 244 -17.74 3.71 -6.82
CA LEU A 244 -17.95 2.32 -6.40
C LEU A 244 -19.16 2.16 -5.48
N TRP A 245 -19.87 3.26 -5.21
CA TRP A 245 -21.01 3.25 -4.29
C TRP A 245 -22.12 2.25 -4.65
N PRO A 246 -22.50 2.06 -5.93
CA PRO A 246 -23.45 1.02 -6.27
C PRO A 246 -22.99 -0.39 -5.86
N THR A 247 -21.74 -0.73 -6.10
CA THR A 247 -21.13 -2.02 -5.70
C THR A 247 -21.09 -2.18 -4.19
N ILE A 248 -20.61 -1.18 -3.46
CA ILE A 248 -20.49 -1.20 -1.98
C ILE A 248 -21.86 -1.49 -1.33
N ARG A 249 -22.94 -0.97 -1.87
CA ARG A 249 -24.29 -1.18 -1.33
C ARG A 249 -25.07 -2.35 -1.97
N GLY A 250 -24.38 -3.28 -2.63
CA GLY A 250 -24.98 -4.48 -3.21
C GLY A 250 -25.91 -4.21 -4.40
N LYS A 251 -25.66 -3.13 -5.17
CA LYS A 251 -26.44 -2.78 -6.38
C LYS A 251 -25.57 -2.87 -7.63
N GLU A 252 -24.86 -3.98 -7.80
CA GLU A 252 -23.88 -4.23 -8.87
C GLU A 252 -24.44 -3.95 -10.26
N ARG A 253 -25.72 -4.23 -10.50
CA ARG A 253 -26.37 -3.94 -11.80
C ARG A 253 -26.41 -2.47 -12.18
N ARG A 254 -26.13 -1.56 -11.23
CA ARG A 254 -26.06 -0.11 -11.44
C ARG A 254 -24.63 0.39 -11.47
N GLN A 255 -23.67 -0.50 -11.23
CA GLN A 255 -22.26 -0.15 -11.26
C GLN A 255 -21.85 0.14 -12.70
N GLN A 256 -21.29 1.32 -12.91
CA GLN A 256 -20.61 1.67 -14.16
C GLN A 256 -19.22 1.02 -14.17
N GLU A 257 -18.79 0.59 -15.34
CA GLU A 257 -17.48 0.02 -15.55
C GLU A 257 -16.59 1.02 -16.31
N HIS A 258 -15.31 0.96 -16.07
CA HIS A 258 -14.34 1.66 -16.90
C HIS A 258 -14.22 0.98 -18.25
N ASP A 259 -14.12 1.78 -19.32
CA ASP A 259 -13.78 1.24 -20.64
C ASP A 259 -12.43 0.53 -20.61
N TYR A 260 -11.47 1.12 -19.93
CA TYR A 260 -10.16 0.54 -19.62
C TYR A 260 -9.54 1.28 -18.43
N LEU A 261 -8.48 0.69 -17.82
CA LEU A 261 -7.66 1.34 -16.79
C LEU A 261 -6.23 1.52 -17.32
N TYR A 262 -5.58 2.61 -16.93
CA TYR A 262 -4.25 2.98 -17.38
C TYR A 262 -3.33 3.35 -16.22
N TRP A 263 -2.08 2.92 -16.29
CA TRP A 263 -1.04 3.25 -15.30
C TRP A 263 0.29 3.54 -15.97
N GLU A 264 1.02 4.51 -15.43
CA GLU A 264 2.42 4.76 -15.72
C GLU A 264 3.26 4.69 -14.46
N PHE A 265 4.43 4.10 -14.56
CA PHE A 265 5.44 4.11 -13.51
C PHE A 265 6.78 4.53 -14.10
N PRO A 266 7.16 5.82 -13.96
CA PRO A 266 8.38 6.37 -14.55
C PRO A 266 9.66 5.98 -13.81
N GLY A 267 9.54 5.24 -12.68
CA GLY A 267 10.70 4.75 -11.93
C GLY A 267 11.54 3.74 -12.71
N GLY A 268 12.84 3.71 -12.43
CA GLY A 268 13.79 2.80 -13.11
C GLY A 268 13.79 2.99 -14.62
N LYS A 269 13.45 1.92 -15.35
CA LYS A 269 13.43 1.89 -16.82
C LYS A 269 12.09 2.29 -17.45
N GLY A 270 11.10 2.64 -16.63
CA GLY A 270 9.76 3.01 -17.05
C GLY A 270 8.86 1.81 -17.39
N TRP A 271 7.60 1.90 -16.95
CA TRP A 271 6.55 0.92 -17.17
C TRP A 271 5.27 1.62 -17.58
N VAL A 272 4.49 0.98 -18.45
CA VAL A 272 3.10 1.34 -18.76
C VAL A 272 2.26 0.08 -18.68
N ALA A 273 1.05 0.18 -18.14
CA ALA A 273 0.09 -0.90 -18.14
C ALA A 273 -1.30 -0.41 -18.54
N VAL A 274 -2.02 -1.28 -19.24
CA VAL A 274 -3.43 -1.09 -19.57
C VAL A 274 -4.21 -2.33 -19.16
N ARG A 275 -5.35 -2.15 -18.49
CA ARG A 275 -6.33 -3.19 -18.26
C ARG A 275 -7.60 -2.92 -19.08
N TRP A 276 -7.96 -3.86 -19.93
CA TRP A 276 -9.18 -3.80 -20.75
C TRP A 276 -9.95 -5.12 -20.66
N GLY A 277 -11.03 -5.08 -19.91
CA GLY A 277 -11.75 -6.31 -19.56
C GLY A 277 -10.84 -7.32 -18.85
N ASP A 278 -10.70 -8.51 -19.40
CA ASP A 278 -9.83 -9.57 -18.88
C ASP A 278 -8.38 -9.48 -19.39
N TRP A 279 -8.13 -8.59 -20.35
CA TRP A 279 -6.79 -8.38 -20.91
C TRP A 279 -5.96 -7.38 -20.14
N LYS A 280 -4.67 -7.66 -20.00
CA LYS A 280 -3.69 -6.71 -19.47
C LYS A 280 -2.51 -6.60 -20.42
N GLY A 281 -2.33 -5.41 -20.96
CA GLY A 281 -1.13 -5.01 -21.71
C GLY A 281 -0.08 -4.46 -20.76
N LEU A 282 1.18 -4.86 -20.93
CA LEU A 282 2.29 -4.40 -20.12
C LEU A 282 3.49 -4.04 -20.99
N LEU A 283 3.88 -2.77 -20.96
CA LEU A 283 5.08 -2.28 -21.65
C LEU A 283 6.14 -1.95 -20.60
N ARG A 284 7.29 -2.63 -20.69
CA ARG A 284 8.43 -2.44 -19.78
C ARG A 284 9.60 -1.80 -20.51
N LYS A 285 10.48 -1.14 -19.78
CA LYS A 285 11.68 -0.48 -20.33
C LYS A 285 11.36 0.60 -21.35
N VAL A 286 10.31 1.36 -21.09
CA VAL A 286 9.84 2.45 -21.97
C VAL A 286 10.96 3.46 -22.24
N LYS A 287 11.73 3.81 -21.21
CA LYS A 287 12.88 4.74 -21.32
C LYS A 287 14.05 4.19 -22.16
N GLU A 288 14.04 2.90 -22.48
CA GLU A 288 15.01 2.26 -23.39
C GLU A 288 14.45 2.11 -24.83
N GLY A 289 13.28 2.70 -25.10
CA GLY A 289 12.64 2.64 -26.42
C GLY A 289 12.02 1.28 -26.75
N ASN A 290 11.68 0.46 -25.75
CA ASN A 290 11.06 -0.84 -26.00
C ASN A 290 9.64 -0.67 -26.53
N THR A 291 9.32 -1.38 -27.63
CA THR A 291 8.01 -1.40 -28.30
C THR A 291 7.28 -2.73 -28.15
N GLN A 292 7.87 -3.70 -27.47
CA GLN A 292 7.29 -5.02 -27.29
C GLN A 292 6.32 -4.99 -26.11
N LEU A 293 5.02 -4.89 -26.39
CA LEU A 293 3.97 -4.98 -25.41
C LEU A 293 3.70 -6.45 -25.10
N GLU A 294 3.82 -6.83 -23.82
CA GLU A 294 3.40 -8.13 -23.30
C GLU A 294 1.88 -8.10 -23.10
N LEU A 295 1.18 -9.20 -23.40
CA LEU A 295 -0.27 -9.33 -23.22
C LEU A 295 -0.63 -10.54 -22.37
N TYR A 296 -1.47 -10.36 -21.36
CA TYR A 296 -1.89 -11.41 -20.42
C TYR A 296 -3.41 -11.47 -20.34
N ASP A 297 -3.99 -12.69 -20.33
CA ASP A 297 -5.37 -12.94 -19.91
C ASP A 297 -5.39 -13.12 -18.39
N VAL A 298 -5.56 -12.02 -17.66
CA VAL A 298 -5.46 -12.05 -16.19
C VAL A 298 -6.69 -12.65 -15.49
N ARG A 299 -7.68 -13.11 -16.22
CA ARG A 299 -8.76 -13.96 -15.69
C ARG A 299 -8.29 -15.40 -15.51
N HIS A 300 -7.48 -15.90 -16.44
CA HIS A 300 -7.04 -17.30 -16.47
C HIS A 300 -5.56 -17.43 -16.09
N ASP A 301 -4.78 -16.35 -16.17
CA ASP A 301 -3.36 -16.27 -15.83
C ASP A 301 -3.11 -15.13 -14.83
N LEU A 302 -3.53 -15.33 -13.58
CA LEU A 302 -3.33 -14.35 -12.48
C LEU A 302 -1.85 -14.13 -12.15
N LEU A 303 -0.97 -15.06 -12.57
CA LEU A 303 0.46 -15.00 -12.28
C LEU A 303 1.24 -14.29 -13.38
N GLU A 304 0.57 -13.90 -14.51
CA GLU A 304 1.19 -13.24 -15.66
C GLU A 304 2.42 -14.03 -16.18
N GLU A 305 2.26 -15.35 -16.39
CA GLU A 305 3.32 -16.26 -16.79
C GLU A 305 3.35 -16.49 -18.31
N HIS A 306 2.22 -16.30 -18.99
CA HIS A 306 2.05 -16.64 -20.39
C HIS A 306 1.75 -15.37 -21.20
N ASP A 307 2.78 -14.83 -21.88
CA ASP A 307 2.59 -13.74 -22.82
C ASP A 307 1.95 -14.27 -24.10
N VAL A 308 0.74 -13.83 -24.39
CA VAL A 308 -0.08 -14.22 -25.55
C VAL A 308 -0.17 -13.12 -26.61
N ALA A 309 0.71 -12.11 -26.58
CA ALA A 309 0.66 -10.99 -27.52
C ALA A 309 0.75 -11.42 -28.99
N ALA A 310 1.52 -12.47 -29.30
CA ALA A 310 1.66 -12.98 -30.65
C ALA A 310 0.37 -13.63 -31.21
N ASP A 311 -0.47 -14.16 -30.32
CA ASP A 311 -1.71 -14.83 -30.68
C ASP A 311 -2.90 -13.87 -30.83
N HIS A 312 -2.77 -12.64 -30.28
CA HIS A 312 -3.83 -11.63 -30.23
C HIS A 312 -3.36 -10.23 -30.72
N PRO A 313 -2.91 -10.12 -31.98
CA PRO A 313 -2.38 -8.85 -32.50
C PRO A 313 -3.41 -7.72 -32.55
N ASP A 314 -4.67 -8.04 -32.71
CA ASP A 314 -5.80 -7.08 -32.66
C ASP A 314 -5.98 -6.49 -31.26
N VAL A 315 -5.87 -7.29 -30.21
CA VAL A 315 -5.90 -6.81 -28.81
C VAL A 315 -4.67 -5.94 -28.53
N VAL A 316 -3.49 -6.35 -28.97
CA VAL A 316 -2.25 -5.54 -28.83
C VAL A 316 -2.42 -4.18 -29.51
N ALA A 317 -2.97 -4.14 -30.74
CA ALA A 317 -3.22 -2.87 -31.43
C ALA A 317 -4.16 -1.97 -30.63
N ARG A 318 -5.22 -2.55 -30.04
CA ARG A 318 -6.17 -1.81 -29.19
C ARG A 318 -5.50 -1.28 -27.91
N MET A 319 -4.59 -2.05 -27.28
CA MET A 319 -3.84 -1.59 -26.11
C MET A 319 -2.97 -0.38 -26.44
N TRP A 320 -2.33 -0.37 -27.63
CA TRP A 320 -1.55 0.78 -28.10
C TRP A 320 -2.41 2.03 -28.33
N GLU A 321 -3.65 1.88 -28.80
CA GLU A 321 -4.59 3.00 -28.91
C GLU A 321 -4.87 3.60 -27.53
N PHE A 322 -5.14 2.78 -26.52
CA PHE A 322 -5.36 3.23 -25.14
C PHE A 322 -4.13 3.92 -24.55
N ILE A 323 -2.95 3.36 -24.77
CA ILE A 323 -1.69 3.96 -24.30
C ILE A 323 -1.53 5.37 -24.87
N ARG A 324 -1.68 5.53 -26.18
CA ARG A 324 -1.56 6.85 -26.84
C ARG A 324 -2.63 7.84 -26.39
N ALA A 325 -3.85 7.38 -26.15
CA ALA A 325 -4.96 8.24 -25.72
C ALA A 325 -4.82 8.72 -24.27
N SER A 326 -4.14 7.93 -23.43
CA SER A 326 -4.06 8.19 -21.97
C SER A 326 -2.76 8.86 -21.53
N HIS A 327 -1.68 8.71 -22.32
CA HIS A 327 -0.41 9.32 -21.96
C HIS A 327 -0.51 10.84 -21.87
N THR A 328 0.01 11.39 -20.78
CA THR A 328 0.08 12.84 -20.56
C THR A 328 1.52 13.20 -20.22
N GLU A 329 2.08 14.20 -20.93
CA GLU A 329 3.41 14.69 -20.62
C GLU A 329 3.49 15.20 -19.18
N PRO A 330 4.42 14.70 -18.36
CA PRO A 330 4.53 15.11 -16.99
C PRO A 330 5.14 16.53 -16.88
N GLU A 331 4.65 17.33 -15.95
CA GLU A 331 5.23 18.64 -15.63
C GLU A 331 6.68 18.53 -15.14
N ASN A 332 7.00 17.49 -14.38
CA ASN A 332 8.36 17.25 -13.89
C ASN A 332 9.16 16.40 -14.88
N PRO A 333 10.26 16.96 -15.49
CA PRO A 333 11.07 16.25 -16.47
C PRO A 333 11.68 14.93 -15.96
N LEU A 334 11.84 14.75 -14.65
CA LEU A 334 12.34 13.50 -14.07
C LEU A 334 11.41 12.30 -14.31
N PHE A 335 10.12 12.57 -14.53
CA PHE A 335 9.10 11.55 -14.77
C PHE A 335 8.84 11.29 -16.24
N LYS A 336 9.52 12.03 -17.13
CA LYS A 336 9.32 11.92 -18.57
C LYS A 336 9.61 10.50 -19.06
N MET A 337 8.67 9.98 -19.83
CA MET A 337 8.80 8.74 -20.61
C MET A 337 8.30 9.04 -22.02
N GLU A 338 9.13 8.76 -23.03
CA GLU A 338 8.70 8.87 -24.42
C GLU A 338 7.97 7.58 -24.80
N ILE A 339 6.67 7.69 -25.04
CA ILE A 339 5.87 6.55 -25.51
C ILE A 339 6.25 6.29 -26.96
N PRO A 340 6.70 5.08 -27.31
CA PRO A 340 7.11 4.76 -28.67
C PRO A 340 5.96 4.91 -29.68
N GLU A 341 6.28 5.42 -30.87
CA GLU A 341 5.38 5.36 -32.02
C GLU A 341 5.48 3.95 -32.63
N VAL A 342 4.37 3.22 -32.64
CA VAL A 342 4.25 1.85 -33.18
C VAL A 342 3.12 1.80 -34.19
#